data_923d6c2416ea0105212726ae874bede8
#
_entry.id   923d6c2416ea0105212726ae874bede8
#
_cell.length_a   1.000
_cell.length_b   1.000
_cell.length_c   1.000
_cell.angle_alpha   90.00
_cell.angle_beta   90.00
_cell.angle_gamma   90.00
#
_symmetry.space_group_name_H-M   'P 1'
#
loop_
_entity.id
_entity.type
_entity.pdbx_description
1 polymer ?
#
loop_
_entity_poly.entity_id
_entity_poly.type
_entity_poly.pdbx_seq_one_letter_code
_entity_poly.pdbx_strand_id
1 'polypeptide(L)'
;NTPFTAKDIAFTIDLLKNGNSVYSYNVTHIAETEVIDATTIKITLDSDIPFFEYNLIFPIMSNNYYFGEDFYSSSKMPIGTGRYKITNISTNNVTLAKFDKWKSTTGVEELKLDNIKINLYSSMGEAFNSFKIGNIDIINTSNPNFQEYIGTIGFNKTEYPGRQFDFLSFNCEDELMQFKEVRQAISY
;
A
#
# COMPACT_ATOMS: atom_id res chain seq x y z
N ASN A 1 -18.62 15.95 3.75
CA ASN A 1 -18.72 14.54 4.18
C ASN A 1 -19.59 13.79 3.16
N THR A 2 -18.97 12.96 2.35
CA THR A 2 -19.66 12.05 1.44
C THR A 2 -19.68 10.67 2.09
N PRO A 3 -20.83 10.00 2.24
CA PRO A 3 -20.84 8.65 2.79
C PRO A 3 -20.15 7.69 1.85
N PHE A 4 -19.45 6.71 2.41
CA PHE A 4 -18.92 5.57 1.69
C PHE A 4 -20.08 4.63 1.32
N THR A 5 -20.13 4.18 0.06
CA THR A 5 -21.20 3.33 -0.45
C THR A 5 -20.69 2.23 -1.38
N ALA A 6 -21.53 1.26 -1.69
CA ALA A 6 -21.23 0.20 -2.65
C ALA A 6 -20.88 0.72 -4.06
N LYS A 7 -21.35 1.94 -4.43
CA LYS A 7 -20.97 2.61 -5.67
C LYS A 7 -19.50 2.98 -5.73
N ASP A 8 -18.89 3.32 -4.58
CA ASP A 8 -17.45 3.64 -4.50
C ASP A 8 -16.60 2.41 -4.79
N ILE A 9 -17.07 1.22 -4.35
CA ILE A 9 -16.41 -0.06 -4.62
C ILE A 9 -16.49 -0.40 -6.11
N ALA A 10 -17.68 -0.36 -6.70
CA ALA A 10 -17.89 -0.64 -8.12
C ALA A 10 -17.05 0.31 -8.99
N PHE A 11 -17.06 1.61 -8.69
CA PHE A 11 -16.26 2.63 -9.36
C PHE A 11 -14.76 2.33 -9.28
N THR A 12 -14.27 1.93 -8.10
CA THR A 12 -12.86 1.61 -7.90
C THR A 12 -12.46 0.37 -8.71
N ILE A 13 -13.28 -0.68 -8.71
CA ILE A 13 -13.02 -1.90 -9.49
C ILE A 13 -12.96 -1.56 -10.98
N ASP A 14 -13.86 -0.73 -11.48
CA ASP A 14 -13.88 -0.30 -12.88
C ASP A 14 -12.61 0.49 -13.24
N LEU A 15 -12.18 1.41 -12.38
CA LEU A 15 -10.92 2.13 -12.55
C LEU A 15 -9.70 1.19 -12.58
N LEU A 16 -9.65 0.18 -11.70
CA LEU A 16 -8.55 -0.76 -11.63
C LEU A 16 -8.50 -1.69 -12.85
N LYS A 17 -9.67 -2.08 -13.40
CA LYS A 17 -9.75 -2.88 -14.62
C LYS A 17 -9.25 -2.12 -15.86
N ASN A 18 -9.56 -0.84 -15.94
CA ASN A 18 -9.27 0.00 -17.11
C ASN A 18 -7.95 0.80 -16.96
N GLY A 19 -7.35 0.80 -15.78
CA GLY A 19 -6.15 1.55 -15.45
C GLY A 19 -4.88 0.69 -15.36
N ASN A 20 -3.75 1.36 -15.16
CA ASN A 20 -2.47 0.73 -14.89
C ASN A 20 -2.05 1.01 -13.43
N SER A 21 -2.56 0.23 -12.51
CA SER A 21 -2.29 0.33 -11.08
C SER A 21 -1.60 -0.94 -10.56
N VAL A 22 -0.82 -0.80 -9.50
CA VAL A 22 -0.26 -1.95 -8.77
C VAL A 22 -1.36 -2.87 -8.20
N TYR A 23 -2.58 -2.38 -8.08
CA TYR A 23 -3.74 -3.13 -7.62
C TYR A 23 -4.59 -3.72 -8.77
N SER A 24 -4.25 -3.49 -10.05
CA SER A 24 -5.02 -4.02 -11.18
C SER A 24 -5.09 -5.55 -11.17
N TYR A 25 -4.02 -6.21 -10.71
CA TYR A 25 -3.99 -7.66 -10.55
C TYR A 25 -5.09 -8.19 -9.60
N ASN A 26 -5.43 -7.44 -8.55
CA ASN A 26 -6.43 -7.83 -7.56
C ASN A 26 -7.84 -8.00 -8.13
N VAL A 27 -8.14 -7.34 -9.24
CA VAL A 27 -9.48 -7.32 -9.86
C VAL A 27 -9.57 -8.11 -11.18
N THR A 28 -8.47 -8.78 -11.59
CA THR A 28 -8.37 -9.49 -12.88
C THR A 28 -9.49 -10.52 -13.07
N HIS A 29 -9.86 -11.26 -12.02
CA HIS A 29 -10.87 -12.30 -12.06
C HIS A 29 -12.29 -11.83 -11.72
N ILE A 30 -12.50 -10.53 -11.53
CA ILE A 30 -13.85 -9.99 -11.37
C ILE A 30 -14.50 -9.85 -12.74
N ALA A 31 -15.48 -10.68 -13.06
CA ALA A 31 -16.24 -10.58 -14.29
C ALA A 31 -17.18 -9.37 -14.26
N GLU A 32 -18.00 -9.27 -13.21
CA GLU A 32 -19.07 -8.27 -13.10
C GLU A 32 -19.22 -7.77 -11.67
N THR A 33 -19.66 -6.53 -11.53
CA THR A 33 -20.08 -5.92 -10.26
C THR A 33 -21.49 -5.36 -10.39
N GLU A 34 -22.37 -5.69 -9.44
CA GLU A 34 -23.75 -5.22 -9.38
C GLU A 34 -24.00 -4.53 -8.03
N VAL A 35 -24.35 -3.27 -8.05
CA VAL A 35 -24.73 -2.52 -6.84
C VAL A 35 -26.18 -2.82 -6.50
N ILE A 36 -26.42 -3.59 -5.44
CA ILE A 36 -27.76 -3.96 -5.00
C ILE A 36 -28.43 -2.81 -4.25
N ASP A 37 -27.70 -2.21 -3.31
CA ASP A 37 -28.14 -1.04 -2.55
C ASP A 37 -26.93 -0.20 -2.09
N ALA A 38 -27.12 0.78 -1.21
CA ALA A 38 -26.07 1.69 -0.76
C ALA A 38 -24.92 0.96 0.02
N THR A 39 -25.19 -0.19 0.59
CA THR A 39 -24.27 -0.94 1.47
C THR A 39 -23.91 -2.32 0.95
N THR A 40 -24.56 -2.76 -0.13
CA THR A 40 -24.44 -4.12 -0.66
C THR A 40 -24.00 -4.09 -2.11
N ILE A 41 -22.92 -4.79 -2.43
CA ILE A 41 -22.44 -5.04 -3.78
C ILE A 41 -22.30 -6.54 -4.00
N LYS A 42 -22.68 -7.00 -5.18
CA LYS A 42 -22.44 -8.35 -5.66
C LYS A 42 -21.27 -8.34 -6.62
N ILE A 43 -20.29 -9.19 -6.38
CA ILE A 43 -19.11 -9.36 -7.23
C ILE A 43 -19.18 -10.78 -7.81
N THR A 44 -19.18 -10.88 -9.13
CA THR A 44 -19.20 -12.15 -9.88
C THR A 44 -17.79 -12.39 -10.44
N LEU A 45 -17.24 -13.58 -10.21
CA LEU A 45 -15.94 -13.98 -10.73
C LEU A 45 -16.09 -14.72 -12.06
N ASP A 46 -15.05 -14.69 -12.89
CA ASP A 46 -14.98 -15.43 -14.16
C ASP A 46 -14.70 -16.93 -13.97
N SER A 47 -14.13 -17.28 -12.82
CA SER A 47 -13.74 -18.64 -12.46
C SER A 47 -13.80 -18.84 -10.94
N ASP A 48 -13.76 -20.07 -10.48
CA ASP A 48 -13.69 -20.40 -9.05
C ASP A 48 -12.26 -20.18 -8.55
N ILE A 49 -12.05 -19.08 -7.82
CA ILE A 49 -10.76 -18.68 -7.24
C ILE A 49 -10.83 -18.90 -5.73
N PRO A 50 -10.14 -19.91 -5.20
CA PRO A 50 -10.06 -20.12 -3.75
C PRO A 50 -9.52 -18.89 -3.04
N PHE A 51 -10.17 -18.50 -1.93
CA PHE A 51 -9.75 -17.38 -1.08
C PHE A 51 -9.70 -16.03 -1.81
N PHE A 52 -10.57 -15.81 -2.81
CA PHE A 52 -10.60 -14.56 -3.58
C PHE A 52 -10.78 -13.31 -2.71
N GLU A 53 -11.43 -13.42 -1.55
CA GLU A 53 -11.61 -12.32 -0.59
C GLU A 53 -10.31 -11.65 -0.18
N TYR A 54 -9.17 -12.36 -0.19
CA TYR A 54 -7.85 -11.79 0.08
C TYR A 54 -7.33 -10.84 -1.02
N ASN A 55 -7.96 -10.85 -2.20
CA ASN A 55 -7.65 -9.89 -3.26
C ASN A 55 -8.37 -8.54 -3.04
N LEU A 56 -9.39 -8.48 -2.17
CA LEU A 56 -10.16 -7.27 -1.90
C LEU A 56 -9.46 -6.32 -0.90
N ILE A 57 -8.16 -6.08 -1.09
CA ILE A 57 -7.29 -5.29 -0.20
C ILE A 57 -6.81 -3.97 -0.83
N PHE A 58 -7.41 -3.53 -1.92
CA PHE A 58 -7.08 -2.28 -2.60
C PHE A 58 -7.78 -1.07 -1.94
N PRO A 59 -7.18 0.12 -2.01
CA PRO A 59 -7.80 1.36 -1.54
C PRO A 59 -9.06 1.70 -2.34
N ILE A 60 -10.13 2.09 -1.67
CA ILE A 60 -11.38 2.50 -2.33
C ILE A 60 -11.38 4.00 -2.60
N MET A 61 -11.77 4.38 -3.82
CA MET A 61 -11.89 5.75 -4.27
C MET A 61 -13.36 6.19 -4.27
N SER A 62 -13.60 7.42 -3.82
CA SER A 62 -14.97 7.96 -3.79
C SER A 62 -15.48 8.28 -5.18
N ASN A 63 -16.56 7.60 -5.61
CA ASN A 63 -17.22 7.87 -6.86
C ASN A 63 -17.70 9.34 -6.96
N ASN A 64 -18.35 9.84 -5.93
CA ASN A 64 -18.85 11.22 -5.92
C ASN A 64 -17.77 12.29 -6.03
N TYR A 65 -16.54 11.97 -5.60
CA TYR A 65 -15.42 12.92 -5.62
C TYR A 65 -14.63 12.85 -6.92
N TYR A 66 -14.46 11.64 -7.48
CA TYR A 66 -13.55 11.40 -8.60
C TYR A 66 -14.25 11.11 -9.93
N PHE A 67 -15.57 10.93 -9.96
CA PHE A 67 -16.29 10.61 -11.20
C PHE A 67 -16.05 11.69 -12.27
N GLY A 68 -15.62 11.25 -13.45
CA GLY A 68 -15.31 12.14 -14.57
C GLY A 68 -13.96 12.86 -14.48
N GLU A 69 -13.12 12.56 -13.47
CA GLU A 69 -11.78 13.13 -13.36
C GLU A 69 -10.77 12.39 -14.23
N ASP A 70 -9.91 13.15 -14.85
CA ASP A 70 -8.66 12.63 -15.42
C ASP A 70 -7.57 12.62 -14.33
N PHE A 71 -7.22 11.44 -13.86
CA PHE A 71 -6.26 11.27 -12.76
C PHE A 71 -4.83 11.72 -13.10
N TYR A 72 -4.49 11.81 -14.40
CA TYR A 72 -3.18 12.27 -14.83
C TYR A 72 -3.03 13.79 -14.79
N SER A 73 -4.13 14.51 -14.92
CA SER A 73 -4.16 15.98 -14.93
C SER A 73 -4.89 16.60 -13.73
N SER A 74 -5.53 15.80 -12.89
CA SER A 74 -6.30 16.28 -11.75
C SER A 74 -5.41 16.89 -10.68
N SER A 75 -5.73 18.11 -10.26
CA SER A 75 -5.15 18.80 -9.11
C SER A 75 -5.91 18.55 -7.81
N LYS A 76 -6.91 17.66 -7.81
CA LYS A 76 -7.69 17.34 -6.63
C LYS A 76 -6.84 16.68 -5.57
N MET A 77 -6.95 17.19 -4.33
CA MET A 77 -6.28 16.59 -3.19
C MET A 77 -6.89 15.20 -2.90
N PRO A 78 -6.06 14.13 -2.77
CA PRO A 78 -6.58 12.80 -2.45
C PRO A 78 -7.35 12.79 -1.14
N ILE A 79 -8.49 12.10 -1.13
CA ILE A 79 -9.31 11.88 0.06
C ILE A 79 -9.34 10.41 0.43
N GLY A 80 -9.46 10.13 1.73
CA GLY A 80 -9.47 8.77 2.27
C GLY A 80 -10.26 8.69 3.58
N THR A 81 -10.28 7.50 4.17
CA THR A 81 -10.96 7.20 5.43
C THR A 81 -9.99 7.07 6.61
N GLY A 82 -8.73 7.41 6.40
CA GLY A 82 -7.66 7.30 7.39
C GLY A 82 -7.74 8.31 8.54
N ARG A 83 -6.91 8.07 9.54
CA ARG A 83 -6.75 8.92 10.75
C ARG A 83 -6.19 10.32 10.41
N TYR A 84 -5.47 10.43 9.31
CA TYR A 84 -4.85 11.64 8.82
C TYR A 84 -5.34 11.93 7.41
N LYS A 85 -5.50 13.21 7.11
CA LYS A 85 -5.84 13.72 5.77
C LYS A 85 -4.64 14.41 5.14
N ILE A 86 -4.49 14.28 3.84
CA ILE A 86 -3.47 14.99 3.07
C ILE A 86 -3.85 16.47 3.04
N THR A 87 -2.90 17.35 3.37
CA THR A 87 -3.07 18.80 3.34
C THR A 87 -2.19 19.48 2.31
N ASN A 88 -1.08 18.83 1.94
CA ASN A 88 -0.19 19.33 0.90
C ASN A 88 0.54 18.19 0.21
N ILE A 89 0.72 18.30 -1.10
CA ILE A 89 1.58 17.44 -1.91
C ILE A 89 2.53 18.35 -2.67
N SER A 90 3.82 18.08 -2.56
CA SER A 90 4.87 18.72 -3.34
C SER A 90 5.74 17.65 -4.02
N THR A 91 6.70 18.07 -4.82
CA THR A 91 7.61 17.16 -5.53
C THR A 91 8.34 16.20 -4.57
N ASN A 92 8.72 16.70 -3.39
CA ASN A 92 9.63 15.97 -2.49
C ASN A 92 8.98 15.63 -1.13
N ASN A 93 7.74 16.02 -0.89
CA ASN A 93 7.08 15.70 0.37
C ASN A 93 5.55 15.69 0.27
N VAL A 94 4.95 14.93 1.18
CA VAL A 94 3.52 14.93 1.43
C VAL A 94 3.30 15.30 2.89
N THR A 95 2.40 16.24 3.15
CA THR A 95 2.02 16.64 4.51
C THR A 95 0.63 16.13 4.84
N LEU A 96 0.53 15.52 5.99
CA LEU A 96 -0.71 14.99 6.54
C LEU A 96 -1.05 15.74 7.83
N ALA A 97 -2.32 16.05 8.04
CA ALA A 97 -2.82 16.59 9.29
C ALA A 97 -3.85 15.63 9.90
N LYS A 98 -3.92 15.65 11.22
CA LYS A 98 -4.93 14.92 11.99
C LYS A 98 -6.33 15.19 11.44
N PHE A 99 -7.14 14.14 11.37
CA PHE A 99 -8.53 14.25 10.94
C PHE A 99 -9.45 14.18 12.16
N ASP A 100 -9.85 15.31 12.69
CA ASP A 100 -10.62 15.43 13.92
C ASP A 100 -11.99 14.71 13.88
N LYS A 101 -12.54 14.48 12.68
CA LYS A 101 -13.80 13.76 12.51
C LYS A 101 -13.63 12.25 12.36
N TRP A 102 -12.40 11.76 12.35
CA TRP A 102 -12.16 10.33 12.30
C TRP A 102 -12.59 9.69 13.62
N LYS A 103 -13.31 8.56 13.51
CA LYS A 103 -13.77 7.78 14.67
C LYS A 103 -13.19 6.38 14.56
N SER A 104 -12.58 5.90 15.63
CA SER A 104 -12.18 4.51 15.75
C SER A 104 -13.42 3.61 15.84
N THR A 105 -13.37 2.47 15.15
CA THR A 105 -14.38 1.40 15.26
C THR A 105 -14.13 0.49 16.46
N THR A 106 -12.90 0.54 17.03
CA THR A 106 -12.43 -0.39 18.08
C THR A 106 -12.18 0.25 19.42
N GLY A 107 -12.49 1.53 19.58
CA GLY A 107 -12.21 2.31 20.79
C GLY A 107 -11.38 3.55 20.48
N VAL A 108 -11.39 4.52 21.39
CA VAL A 108 -10.73 5.81 21.18
C VAL A 108 -9.25 5.68 21.48
N GLU A 109 -8.43 5.53 20.48
CA GLU A 109 -7.03 5.95 20.59
C GLU A 109 -6.92 7.42 20.21
N GLU A 110 -6.52 8.23 21.16
CA GLU A 110 -6.20 9.63 20.91
C GLU A 110 -5.00 9.72 19.95
N LEU A 111 -5.17 10.47 18.85
CA LEU A 111 -4.07 10.74 17.93
C LEU A 111 -3.11 11.72 18.59
N LYS A 112 -1.89 11.26 18.86
CA LYS A 112 -0.86 12.04 19.58
C LYS A 112 -0.14 13.05 18.67
N LEU A 113 -0.10 12.81 17.37
CA LEU A 113 0.56 13.68 16.40
C LEU A 113 -0.47 14.51 15.66
N ASP A 114 -0.28 15.82 15.61
CA ASP A 114 -1.14 16.71 14.85
C ASP A 114 -0.81 16.71 13.35
N ASN A 115 0.46 16.58 13.01
CA ASN A 115 0.95 16.57 11.64
C ASN A 115 1.99 15.48 11.42
N ILE A 116 2.02 14.92 10.21
CA ILE A 116 3.04 13.99 9.72
C ILE A 116 3.54 14.50 8.38
N LYS A 117 4.86 14.66 8.25
CA LYS A 117 5.49 15.00 6.98
C LYS A 117 6.25 13.79 6.44
N ILE A 118 5.88 13.33 5.26
CA ILE A 118 6.54 12.24 4.55
C ILE A 118 7.48 12.88 3.53
N ASN A 119 8.77 12.69 3.70
CA ASN A 119 9.78 13.15 2.76
C ASN A 119 10.13 12.05 1.76
N LEU A 120 10.25 12.41 0.50
CA LEU A 120 10.64 11.52 -0.60
C LEU A 120 12.10 11.79 -0.95
N TYR A 121 12.90 10.75 -1.01
CA TYR A 121 14.32 10.80 -1.33
C TYR A 121 14.60 10.01 -2.60
N SER A 122 15.59 10.41 -3.38
CA SER A 122 15.98 9.71 -4.60
C SER A 122 16.78 8.43 -4.31
N SER A 123 17.35 8.33 -3.12
CA SER A 123 18.08 7.14 -2.67
C SER A 123 17.93 6.90 -1.16
N MET A 124 18.12 5.65 -0.75
CA MET A 124 18.16 5.28 0.66
C MET A 124 19.33 5.96 1.40
N GLY A 125 20.46 6.18 0.72
CA GLY A 125 21.61 6.88 1.28
C GLY A 125 21.29 8.32 1.68
N GLU A 126 20.54 9.05 0.85
CA GLU A 126 20.06 10.38 1.20
C GLU A 126 19.11 10.37 2.38
N ALA A 127 18.21 9.40 2.44
CA ALA A 127 17.31 9.24 3.57
C ALA A 127 18.08 8.97 4.88
N PHE A 128 19.09 8.09 4.85
CA PHE A 128 19.94 7.82 6.01
C PHE A 128 20.75 9.06 6.44
N ASN A 129 21.27 9.82 5.49
CA ASN A 129 21.96 11.08 5.82
C ASN A 129 21.02 12.08 6.48
N SER A 130 19.79 12.21 5.96
CA SER A 130 18.76 13.06 6.58
C SER A 130 18.38 12.61 7.98
N PHE A 131 18.33 11.30 8.22
CA PHE A 131 18.09 10.73 9.55
C PHE A 131 19.25 11.04 10.50
N LYS A 132 20.51 10.86 10.05
CA LYS A 132 21.72 11.18 10.84
C LYS A 132 21.77 12.61 11.37
N ILE A 133 21.35 13.56 10.53
CA ILE A 133 21.38 14.99 10.90
C ILE A 133 20.09 15.48 11.56
N GLY A 134 19.14 14.54 11.83
CA GLY A 134 17.90 14.84 12.54
C GLY A 134 16.84 15.57 11.71
N ASN A 135 16.91 15.55 10.38
CA ASN A 135 15.91 16.16 9.51
C ASN A 135 14.66 15.29 9.36
N ILE A 136 14.74 14.01 9.69
CA ILE A 136 13.63 13.05 9.76
C ILE A 136 13.73 12.25 11.06
N ASP A 137 12.59 11.94 11.64
CA ASP A 137 12.48 11.25 12.92
C ASP A 137 12.38 9.72 12.75
N ILE A 138 11.86 9.24 11.61
CA ILE A 138 11.62 7.83 11.36
C ILE A 138 12.09 7.47 9.95
N ILE A 139 12.80 6.35 9.84
CA ILE A 139 13.15 5.71 8.57
C ILE A 139 12.74 4.24 8.63
N ASN A 140 12.14 3.75 7.54
CA ASN A 140 11.81 2.34 7.38
C ASN A 140 12.71 1.72 6.30
N THR A 141 13.33 0.59 6.61
CA THR A 141 14.26 -0.07 5.70
C THR A 141 14.23 -1.59 5.87
N SER A 142 14.42 -2.31 4.78
CA SER A 142 14.66 -3.75 4.76
C SER A 142 16.17 -4.09 4.68
N ASN A 143 17.06 -3.07 4.65
CA ASN A 143 18.49 -3.31 4.58
C ASN A 143 19.03 -3.80 5.95
N PRO A 144 19.57 -5.01 6.06
CA PRO A 144 20.11 -5.53 7.31
C PRO A 144 21.35 -4.75 7.80
N ASN A 145 22.09 -4.13 6.87
CA ASN A 145 23.35 -3.42 7.17
C ASN A 145 23.14 -1.91 7.37
N PHE A 146 21.93 -1.48 7.74
CA PHE A 146 21.61 -0.07 7.89
C PHE A 146 22.51 0.66 8.90
N GLN A 147 23.11 -0.04 9.89
CA GLN A 147 24.02 0.54 10.86
C GLN A 147 25.29 1.13 10.23
N GLU A 148 25.74 0.59 9.11
CA GLU A 148 26.89 1.14 8.36
C GLU A 148 26.59 2.56 7.86
N TYR A 149 25.32 2.85 7.58
CA TYR A 149 24.89 4.16 7.09
C TYR A 149 24.68 5.18 8.20
N ILE A 150 24.13 4.78 9.34
CA ILE A 150 23.81 5.69 10.45
C ILE A 150 24.91 5.80 11.51
N GLY A 151 25.89 4.88 11.48
CA GLY A 151 27.05 4.94 12.38
C GLY A 151 26.66 4.78 13.86
N THR A 152 27.20 5.64 14.70
CA THR A 152 27.09 5.56 16.18
C THR A 152 26.02 6.49 16.77
N ILE A 153 25.14 7.09 15.99
CA ILE A 153 24.04 7.89 16.53
C ILE A 153 23.09 7.01 17.35
N GLY A 154 22.60 7.55 18.46
CA GLY A 154 21.57 6.89 19.25
C GLY A 154 20.23 6.89 18.51
N PHE A 155 19.61 5.72 18.38
CA PHE A 155 18.27 5.55 17.80
C PHE A 155 17.56 4.37 18.43
N ASN A 156 16.23 4.37 18.36
CA ASN A 156 15.41 3.23 18.73
C ASN A 156 15.12 2.38 17.49
N LYS A 157 15.27 1.07 17.60
CA LYS A 157 15.02 0.11 16.53
C LYS A 157 13.81 -0.73 16.88
N THR A 158 12.89 -0.87 15.93
CA THR A 158 11.78 -1.82 15.98
C THR A 158 11.84 -2.72 14.75
N GLU A 159 11.88 -4.02 14.96
CA GLU A 159 11.84 -5.02 13.89
C GLU A 159 10.45 -5.63 13.81
N TYR A 160 9.97 -5.84 12.60
CA TYR A 160 8.73 -6.53 12.31
C TYR A 160 8.83 -7.33 11.02
N PRO A 161 8.12 -8.49 10.91
CA PRO A 161 8.12 -9.27 9.69
C PRO A 161 7.54 -8.46 8.53
N GLY A 162 8.27 -8.44 7.42
CA GLY A 162 7.79 -7.86 6.16
C GLY A 162 6.79 -8.79 5.45
N ARG A 163 6.22 -8.30 4.36
CA ARG A 163 5.38 -9.10 3.44
C ARG A 163 6.21 -9.77 2.34
N GLN A 164 7.50 -9.50 2.32
CA GLN A 164 8.41 -10.03 1.32
C GLN A 164 8.82 -11.45 1.70
N PHE A 165 8.75 -12.37 0.76
CA PHE A 165 9.17 -13.74 0.91
C PHE A 165 10.18 -14.04 -0.20
N ASP A 166 11.43 -14.29 0.20
CA ASP A 166 12.49 -14.63 -0.72
C ASP A 166 12.55 -16.16 -0.88
N PHE A 167 12.60 -16.63 -2.11
CA PHE A 167 12.63 -18.06 -2.40
C PHE A 167 13.50 -18.35 -3.62
N LEU A 168 14.02 -19.59 -3.67
CA LEU A 168 14.68 -20.14 -4.85
C LEU A 168 13.70 -21.06 -5.58
N SER A 169 13.47 -20.77 -6.85
CA SER A 169 12.69 -21.63 -7.73
C SER A 169 13.64 -22.35 -8.69
N PHE A 170 13.51 -23.66 -8.77
CA PHE A 170 14.34 -24.49 -9.65
C PHE A 170 13.55 -24.93 -10.88
N ASN A 171 14.16 -24.80 -12.06
CA ASN A 171 13.64 -25.45 -13.27
C ASN A 171 13.95 -26.95 -13.19
N CYS A 172 12.97 -27.77 -12.80
CA CYS A 172 13.13 -29.21 -12.64
C CYS A 172 13.23 -29.98 -13.97
N GLU A 173 13.10 -29.31 -15.13
CA GLU A 173 13.33 -29.89 -16.46
C GLU A 173 14.81 -29.76 -16.89
N ASP A 174 15.60 -28.98 -16.17
CA ASP A 174 17.06 -28.87 -16.39
C ASP A 174 17.78 -30.17 -15.98
N GLU A 175 18.80 -30.56 -16.77
CA GLU A 175 19.53 -31.83 -16.59
C GLU A 175 20.14 -32.01 -15.19
N LEU A 176 20.58 -30.93 -14.53
CA LEU A 176 21.14 -30.96 -13.19
C LEU A 176 20.06 -30.78 -12.12
N MET A 177 19.10 -29.84 -12.36
CA MET A 177 18.11 -29.49 -11.36
C MET A 177 16.99 -30.53 -11.22
N GLN A 178 16.86 -31.53 -12.12
CA GLN A 178 15.98 -32.66 -11.95
C GLN A 178 16.37 -33.54 -10.73
N PHE A 179 17.65 -33.57 -10.34
CA PHE A 179 18.09 -34.33 -9.19
C PHE A 179 17.81 -33.61 -7.89
N LYS A 180 17.08 -34.28 -6.98
CA LYS A 180 16.71 -33.75 -5.67
C LYS A 180 17.91 -33.34 -4.84
N GLU A 181 18.97 -34.17 -4.89
CA GLU A 181 20.20 -34.00 -4.14
C GLU A 181 20.92 -32.69 -4.53
N VAL A 182 20.88 -32.34 -5.83
CA VAL A 182 21.46 -31.08 -6.33
C VAL A 182 20.67 -29.90 -5.77
N ARG A 183 19.35 -29.92 -5.83
CA ARG A 183 18.51 -28.84 -5.28
C ARG A 183 18.69 -28.70 -3.76
N GLN A 184 18.80 -29.81 -3.05
CA GLN A 184 19.08 -29.79 -1.61
C GLN A 184 20.46 -29.19 -1.30
N ALA A 185 21.50 -29.53 -2.09
CA ALA A 185 22.85 -28.99 -1.89
C ALA A 185 22.89 -27.44 -2.08
N ILE A 186 22.05 -26.88 -2.94
CA ILE A 186 21.98 -25.42 -3.16
C ILE A 186 21.25 -24.73 -1.98
N SER A 187 20.38 -25.42 -1.27
CA SER A 187 19.60 -24.86 -0.15
C SER A 187 20.30 -24.94 1.20
N TYR A 188 21.50 -25.57 1.28
CA TYR A 188 22.36 -25.59 2.43
C TYR A 188 23.45 -24.52 2.36
#